data_9a910bb1c243db727ea5d6d2638842a1
#
_entry.id   9a910bb1c243db727ea5d6d2638842a1
#
_cell.length_a   1.000
_cell.length_b   1.000
_cell.length_c   1.000
_cell.angle_alpha   90.00
_cell.angle_beta   90.00
_cell.angle_gamma   90.00
#
_symmetry.space_group_name_H-M   'P 1'
#
loop_
_entity.id
_entity.type
_entity.pdbx_description
1 polymer ?
#
loop_
_entity_poly.entity_id
_entity_poly.type
_entity_poly.pdbx_seq_one_letter_code
_entity_poly.pdbx_strand_id
1 'polypeptide(L)'
;MSTAANPSPAATAEPHARDRGGIEILLVLGVSLGVSAIDSLINFADIQTRGGFRGAVATLNTAQNPRAWVDLSYQLLDVVNGVVPALLALYLLSRAPGLAGFGIGLDTRRLKADLRVGLGFAALIGLPGLGLVIVARQLGLNAEISASGLADIWYRYPVLVLDAIQNGVLEEIVMIGFLLSRLRQLDWTPWKAIVLSAAIRGSYHTYQGLGGFVGNFVMGAIFGWWFTRTKRVLPLIIAHSILDTVSFVGYAALHGRVSWL
;
A
#
# COMPACT_ATOMS: atom_id res chain seq x y z
N MET A 1 32.24 11.86 51.67
CA MET A 1 32.68 11.05 50.53
C MET A 1 31.45 10.79 49.66
N SER A 2 31.32 11.58 48.59
CA SER A 2 30.18 11.46 47.64
C SER A 2 30.65 10.58 46.51
N THR A 3 30.03 9.41 46.31
CA THR A 3 30.27 8.53 45.18
C THR A 3 29.42 9.02 43.98
N ALA A 4 30.08 9.69 43.04
CA ALA A 4 29.48 10.03 41.76
C ALA A 4 29.12 8.74 40.99
N ALA A 5 27.86 8.55 40.73
CA ALA A 5 27.37 7.49 39.85
C ALA A 5 27.83 7.77 38.40
N ASN A 6 28.60 6.86 37.84
CA ASN A 6 29.05 6.87 36.46
C ASN A 6 27.83 6.69 35.55
N PRO A 7 27.55 7.58 34.54
CA PRO A 7 26.46 7.34 33.62
C PRO A 7 26.77 6.11 32.75
N SER A 8 25.86 5.16 32.77
CA SER A 8 25.91 3.97 31.92
C SER A 8 26.02 4.37 30.44
N PRO A 9 26.95 3.80 29.65
CA PRO A 9 27.05 4.13 28.24
C PRO A 9 25.76 3.70 27.54
N ALA A 10 25.16 4.62 26.79
CA ALA A 10 24.04 4.34 25.90
C ALA A 10 24.43 3.16 25.00
N ALA A 11 23.71 2.07 25.10
CA ALA A 11 23.96 0.86 24.34
C ALA A 11 23.80 1.20 22.85
N THR A 12 24.92 1.41 22.17
CA THR A 12 24.97 1.47 20.71
C THR A 12 24.53 0.10 20.19
N ALA A 13 23.44 0.04 19.46
CA ALA A 13 22.95 -1.20 18.84
C ALA A 13 24.12 -1.85 18.07
N GLU A 14 24.34 -3.14 18.32
CA GLU A 14 25.45 -3.87 17.71
C GLU A 14 25.39 -3.77 16.17
N PRO A 15 26.53 -3.65 15.46
CA PRO A 15 26.58 -3.53 14.00
C PRO A 15 25.75 -4.62 13.30
N HIS A 16 25.78 -5.84 13.81
CA HIS A 16 24.99 -6.98 13.28
C HIS A 16 23.47 -6.80 13.35
N ALA A 17 22.94 -5.98 14.25
CA ALA A 17 21.49 -5.71 14.31
C ALA A 17 21.06 -4.72 13.21
N ARG A 18 21.94 -3.79 12.82
CA ARG A 18 21.70 -2.85 11.71
C ARG A 18 21.73 -3.57 10.36
N ASP A 19 22.71 -4.42 10.13
CA ASP A 19 22.82 -5.19 8.91
C ASP A 19 21.58 -6.07 8.66
N ARG A 20 21.08 -6.73 9.71
CA ARG A 20 19.85 -7.53 9.65
C ARG A 20 18.63 -6.69 9.23
N GLY A 21 18.45 -5.49 9.80
CA GLY A 21 17.30 -4.64 9.47
C GLY A 21 17.27 -4.23 8.00
N GLY A 22 18.42 -3.92 7.42
CA GLY A 22 18.55 -3.62 5.99
C GLY A 22 18.22 -4.82 5.10
N ILE A 23 18.74 -6.01 5.44
CA ILE A 23 18.44 -7.26 4.72
C ILE A 23 16.95 -7.60 4.81
N GLU A 24 16.33 -7.47 5.98
CA GLU A 24 14.90 -7.72 6.15
C GLU A 24 14.04 -6.80 5.27
N ILE A 25 14.38 -5.50 5.18
CA ILE A 25 13.73 -4.56 4.27
C ILE A 25 13.84 -5.05 2.82
N LEU A 26 15.05 -5.38 2.36
CA LEU A 26 15.27 -5.84 1.00
C LEU A 26 14.50 -7.12 0.68
N LEU A 27 14.49 -8.09 1.60
CA LEU A 27 13.78 -9.35 1.40
C LEU A 27 12.26 -9.15 1.37
N VAL A 28 11.68 -8.38 2.31
CA VAL A 28 10.24 -8.13 2.33
C VAL A 28 9.80 -7.37 1.08
N LEU A 29 10.53 -6.32 0.68
CA LEU A 29 10.24 -5.59 -0.55
C LEU A 29 10.50 -6.44 -1.79
N GLY A 30 11.55 -7.28 -1.78
CA GLY A 30 11.91 -8.17 -2.89
C GLY A 30 10.89 -9.28 -3.17
N VAL A 31 10.08 -9.68 -2.19
CA VAL A 31 8.98 -10.65 -2.39
C VAL A 31 7.61 -9.98 -2.47
N SER A 32 7.55 -8.65 -2.56
CA SER A 32 6.29 -7.88 -2.57
C SER A 32 6.41 -6.58 -3.37
N LEU A 33 6.04 -5.47 -2.78
CA LEU A 33 5.85 -4.16 -3.40
C LEU A 33 7.11 -3.57 -4.06
N GLY A 34 8.30 -4.00 -3.67
CA GLY A 34 9.54 -3.57 -4.32
C GLY A 34 9.68 -4.16 -5.73
N VAL A 35 9.35 -5.44 -5.92
CA VAL A 35 9.29 -6.05 -7.27
C VAL A 35 8.18 -5.41 -8.09
N SER A 36 7.00 -5.18 -7.49
CA SER A 36 5.90 -4.49 -8.17
C SER A 36 6.29 -3.07 -8.62
N ALA A 37 7.13 -2.37 -7.84
CA ALA A 37 7.65 -1.07 -8.24
C ALA A 37 8.57 -1.16 -9.47
N ILE A 38 9.47 -2.15 -9.50
CA ILE A 38 10.36 -2.38 -10.66
C ILE A 38 9.54 -2.74 -11.90
N ASP A 39 8.61 -3.68 -11.78
CA ASP A 39 7.73 -4.10 -12.88
C ASP A 39 6.92 -2.91 -13.43
N SER A 40 6.33 -2.13 -12.55
CA SER A 40 5.54 -0.94 -12.92
C SER A 40 6.39 0.14 -13.61
N LEU A 41 7.65 0.34 -13.18
CA LEU A 41 8.57 1.26 -13.84
C LEU A 41 9.00 0.76 -15.22
N ILE A 42 9.22 -0.54 -15.39
CA ILE A 42 9.52 -1.15 -16.69
C ILE A 42 8.32 -0.96 -17.63
N ASN A 43 7.09 -1.25 -17.15
CA ASN A 43 5.86 -1.04 -17.91
C ASN A 43 5.66 0.42 -18.29
N PHE A 44 5.92 1.35 -17.36
CA PHE A 44 5.89 2.79 -17.63
C PHE A 44 6.85 3.17 -18.76
N ALA A 45 8.09 2.69 -18.73
CA ALA A 45 9.08 2.96 -19.76
C ALA A 45 8.64 2.39 -21.12
N ASP A 46 8.09 1.17 -21.15
CA ASP A 46 7.55 0.56 -22.38
C ASP A 46 6.40 1.38 -22.98
N ILE A 47 5.43 1.82 -22.16
CA ILE A 47 4.32 2.69 -22.59
C ILE A 47 4.85 3.99 -23.18
N GLN A 48 5.87 4.61 -22.58
CA GLN A 48 6.47 5.86 -23.10
C GLN A 48 7.13 5.65 -24.48
N THR A 49 7.75 4.49 -24.72
CA THR A 49 8.35 4.18 -26.03
C THR A 49 7.30 3.96 -27.13
N ARG A 50 6.05 3.63 -26.75
CA ARG A 50 4.93 3.41 -27.68
C ARG A 50 4.06 4.65 -27.92
N GLY A 51 4.47 5.83 -27.44
CA GLY A 51 3.75 7.09 -27.65
C GLY A 51 2.97 7.60 -26.42
N GLY A 52 3.22 7.03 -25.25
CA GLY A 52 2.66 7.48 -23.98
C GLY A 52 1.30 6.87 -23.62
N PHE A 53 0.63 7.46 -22.65
CA PHE A 53 -0.59 6.89 -22.06
C PHE A 53 -1.88 7.10 -22.87
N ARG A 54 -1.86 7.85 -23.95
CA ARG A 54 -3.06 8.05 -24.79
C ARG A 54 -3.49 6.74 -25.41
N GLY A 55 -4.69 6.24 -25.05
CA GLY A 55 -5.21 4.96 -25.54
C GLY A 55 -4.68 3.72 -24.79
N ALA A 56 -3.79 3.90 -23.80
CA ALA A 56 -3.39 2.81 -22.91
C ALA A 56 -4.51 2.51 -21.92
N VAL A 57 -4.71 1.23 -21.60
CA VAL A 57 -5.69 0.76 -20.60
C VAL A 57 -4.94 -0.05 -19.56
N ALA A 58 -5.14 0.31 -18.28
CA ALA A 58 -4.66 -0.45 -17.13
C ALA A 58 -5.86 -1.20 -16.52
N THR A 59 -5.94 -2.51 -16.73
CA THR A 59 -7.02 -3.34 -16.21
C THR A 59 -6.59 -4.00 -14.89
N LEU A 60 -7.40 -3.82 -13.86
CA LEU A 60 -7.22 -4.43 -12.54
C LEU A 60 -8.19 -5.60 -12.34
N ASN A 61 -7.90 -6.47 -11.39
CA ASN A 61 -8.79 -7.55 -10.95
C ASN A 61 -9.35 -8.34 -12.13
N THR A 62 -8.44 -8.88 -12.97
CA THR A 62 -8.80 -9.61 -14.18
C THR A 62 -9.19 -11.06 -13.87
N ALA A 63 -10.12 -11.61 -14.67
CA ALA A 63 -10.40 -13.03 -14.63
C ALA A 63 -9.15 -13.84 -15.07
N GLN A 64 -8.83 -14.87 -14.33
CA GLN A 64 -7.64 -15.72 -14.54
C GLN A 64 -7.97 -17.02 -15.28
N ASN A 65 -9.24 -17.40 -15.31
CA ASN A 65 -9.67 -18.62 -15.98
C ASN A 65 -11.10 -18.48 -16.51
N PRO A 66 -11.44 -19.02 -17.69
CA PRO A 66 -12.80 -19.00 -18.22
C PRO A 66 -13.79 -19.87 -17.41
N ARG A 67 -13.31 -20.80 -16.58
CA ARG A 67 -14.15 -21.64 -15.73
C ARG A 67 -14.35 -20.97 -14.37
N ALA A 68 -15.57 -20.60 -14.03
CA ALA A 68 -15.93 -19.83 -12.85
C ALA A 68 -15.33 -20.34 -11.53
N TRP A 69 -15.40 -21.65 -11.28
CA TRP A 69 -14.88 -22.22 -10.03
C TRP A 69 -13.34 -22.23 -9.97
N VAL A 70 -12.66 -22.38 -11.14
CA VAL A 70 -11.19 -22.30 -11.23
C VAL A 70 -10.75 -20.86 -11.05
N ASP A 71 -11.43 -19.91 -11.70
CA ASP A 71 -11.17 -18.49 -11.54
C ASP A 71 -11.30 -18.06 -10.07
N LEU A 72 -12.43 -18.41 -9.43
CA LEU A 72 -12.62 -18.13 -8.00
C LEU A 72 -11.47 -18.71 -7.14
N SER A 73 -11.00 -19.93 -7.47
CA SER A 73 -9.91 -20.55 -6.73
C SER A 73 -8.60 -19.75 -6.88
N TYR A 74 -8.30 -19.25 -8.08
CA TYR A 74 -7.15 -18.38 -8.30
C TYR A 74 -7.31 -17.02 -7.62
N GLN A 75 -8.48 -16.39 -7.69
CA GLN A 75 -8.74 -15.12 -7.00
C GLN A 75 -8.50 -15.26 -5.48
N LEU A 76 -9.03 -16.32 -4.87
CA LEU A 76 -8.81 -16.58 -3.44
C LEU A 76 -7.34 -16.90 -3.13
N LEU A 77 -6.64 -17.62 -4.02
CA LEU A 77 -5.21 -17.88 -3.87
C LEU A 77 -4.39 -16.58 -3.92
N ASP A 78 -4.74 -15.65 -4.80
CA ASP A 78 -4.07 -14.36 -4.89
C ASP A 78 -4.29 -13.51 -3.64
N VAL A 79 -5.51 -13.49 -3.10
CA VAL A 79 -5.77 -12.84 -1.80
C VAL A 79 -4.89 -13.43 -0.71
N VAL A 80 -4.78 -14.76 -0.62
CA VAL A 80 -3.91 -15.43 0.36
C VAL A 80 -2.45 -15.07 0.13
N ASN A 81 -1.95 -15.18 -1.11
CA ASN A 81 -0.57 -14.87 -1.47
C ASN A 81 -0.24 -13.40 -1.21
N GLY A 82 -1.16 -12.48 -1.49
CA GLY A 82 -0.99 -11.05 -1.24
C GLY A 82 -0.88 -10.69 0.24
N VAL A 83 -1.49 -11.48 1.14
CA VAL A 83 -1.36 -11.26 2.59
C VAL A 83 -0.05 -11.80 3.16
N VAL A 84 0.58 -12.81 2.54
CA VAL A 84 1.79 -13.46 3.05
C VAL A 84 2.94 -12.48 3.34
N PRO A 85 3.30 -11.52 2.48
CA PRO A 85 4.37 -10.56 2.80
C PRO A 85 4.02 -9.65 3.99
N ALA A 86 2.75 -9.31 4.18
CA ALA A 86 2.31 -8.57 5.36
C ALA A 86 2.47 -9.40 6.65
N LEU A 87 2.13 -10.69 6.61
CA LEU A 87 2.36 -11.61 7.74
C LEU A 87 3.85 -11.79 8.03
N LEU A 88 4.69 -11.89 6.98
CA LEU A 88 6.15 -11.91 7.15
C LEU A 88 6.66 -10.63 7.81
N ALA A 89 6.21 -9.47 7.37
CA ALA A 89 6.56 -8.18 7.95
C ALA A 89 6.16 -8.11 9.43
N LEU A 90 4.95 -8.55 9.79
CA LEU A 90 4.49 -8.63 11.18
C LEU A 90 5.33 -9.61 12.02
N TYR A 91 5.65 -10.79 11.47
CA TYR A 91 6.52 -11.74 12.14
C TYR A 91 7.89 -11.13 12.45
N LEU A 92 8.52 -10.47 11.48
CA LEU A 92 9.79 -9.80 11.67
C LEU A 92 9.71 -8.66 12.70
N LEU A 93 8.65 -7.87 12.69
CA LEU A 93 8.41 -6.83 13.70
C LEU A 93 8.24 -7.41 15.10
N SER A 94 7.54 -8.54 15.26
CA SER A 94 7.34 -9.18 16.57
C SER A 94 8.64 -9.69 17.18
N ARG A 95 9.67 -9.91 16.37
CA ARG A 95 11.01 -10.34 16.79
C ARG A 95 11.94 -9.16 17.14
N ALA A 96 11.51 -7.93 16.89
CA ALA A 96 12.33 -6.75 17.13
C ALA A 96 12.41 -6.43 18.65
N PRO A 97 13.63 -6.21 19.20
CA PRO A 97 13.77 -5.83 20.61
C PRO A 97 13.01 -4.53 20.92
N GLY A 98 12.33 -4.50 22.09
CA GLY A 98 11.66 -3.29 22.59
C GLY A 98 10.30 -2.94 21.97
N LEU A 99 9.76 -3.78 21.08
CA LEU A 99 8.40 -3.61 20.55
C LEU A 99 7.44 -4.53 21.32
N ALA A 100 6.44 -3.94 21.99
CA ALA A 100 5.32 -4.70 22.55
C ALA A 100 4.35 -5.08 21.41
N GLY A 101 4.10 -6.36 21.22
CA GLY A 101 3.35 -6.86 20.08
C GLY A 101 4.04 -6.52 18.77
N PHE A 102 3.29 -6.00 17.79
CA PHE A 102 3.87 -5.56 16.50
C PHE A 102 4.38 -4.11 16.53
N GLY A 103 4.11 -3.33 17.57
CA GLY A 103 4.54 -1.93 17.70
C GLY A 103 3.93 -0.95 16.70
N ILE A 104 2.93 -1.37 15.92
CA ILE A 104 2.33 -0.59 14.81
C ILE A 104 0.84 -0.26 15.02
N GLY A 105 0.31 -0.45 16.23
CA GLY A 105 -1.08 -0.13 16.56
C GLY A 105 -2.11 -0.94 15.75
N LEU A 106 -1.80 -2.20 15.46
CA LEU A 106 -2.71 -3.16 14.84
C LEU A 106 -3.46 -3.91 15.95
N ASP A 107 -4.40 -3.21 16.58
CA ASP A 107 -5.25 -3.74 17.66
C ASP A 107 -6.65 -3.09 17.61
N THR A 108 -7.63 -3.73 18.22
CA THR A 108 -9.03 -3.28 18.21
C THR A 108 -9.42 -2.38 19.40
N ARG A 109 -8.45 -2.01 20.28
CA ARG A 109 -8.72 -1.25 21.50
C ARG A 109 -9.37 0.11 21.25
N ARG A 110 -9.13 0.70 20.07
CA ARG A 110 -9.67 2.00 19.65
C ARG A 110 -10.46 1.91 18.35
N LEU A 111 -11.08 0.76 18.05
CA LEU A 111 -11.72 0.47 16.76
C LEU A 111 -12.67 1.58 16.30
N LYS A 112 -13.53 2.11 17.19
CA LYS A 112 -14.46 3.20 16.83
C LYS A 112 -13.73 4.49 16.41
N ALA A 113 -12.62 4.82 17.05
CA ALA A 113 -11.79 5.97 16.69
C ALA A 113 -11.05 5.71 15.37
N ASP A 114 -10.49 4.52 15.21
CA ASP A 114 -9.78 4.11 13.99
C ASP A 114 -10.71 4.10 12.77
N LEU A 115 -11.97 3.64 12.93
CA LEU A 115 -12.99 3.72 11.88
C LEU A 115 -13.30 5.16 11.47
N ARG A 116 -13.49 6.08 12.44
CA ARG A 116 -13.74 7.50 12.12
C ARG A 116 -12.56 8.13 11.38
N VAL A 117 -11.35 7.86 11.84
CA VAL A 117 -10.12 8.37 11.21
C VAL A 117 -9.95 7.77 9.82
N GLY A 118 -10.16 6.46 9.66
CA GLY A 118 -10.11 5.79 8.37
C GLY A 118 -11.10 6.36 7.35
N LEU A 119 -12.36 6.55 7.76
CA LEU A 119 -13.38 7.21 6.94
C LEU A 119 -12.98 8.65 6.57
N GLY A 120 -12.43 9.40 7.54
CA GLY A 120 -11.94 10.76 7.30
C GLY A 120 -10.82 10.79 6.25
N PHE A 121 -9.85 9.88 6.34
CA PHE A 121 -8.78 9.77 5.33
C PHE A 121 -9.31 9.30 3.97
N ALA A 122 -10.23 8.34 3.95
CA ALA A 122 -10.85 7.89 2.70
C ALA A 122 -11.53 9.05 1.96
N ALA A 123 -12.27 9.90 2.68
CA ALA A 123 -12.91 11.09 2.09
C ALA A 123 -11.87 12.14 1.66
N LEU A 124 -10.88 12.43 2.54
CA LEU A 124 -9.85 13.44 2.29
C LEU A 124 -8.98 13.12 1.07
N ILE A 125 -8.69 11.84 0.84
CA ILE A 125 -7.83 11.37 -0.26
C ILE A 125 -8.66 11.00 -1.48
N GLY A 126 -9.80 10.32 -1.29
CA GLY A 126 -10.59 9.78 -2.40
C GLY A 126 -11.20 10.85 -3.29
N LEU A 127 -11.77 11.92 -2.73
CA LEU A 127 -12.36 12.99 -3.54
C LEU A 127 -11.33 13.74 -4.39
N PRO A 128 -10.20 14.25 -3.84
CA PRO A 128 -9.16 14.85 -4.66
C PRO A 128 -8.49 13.85 -5.61
N GLY A 129 -8.33 12.59 -5.18
CA GLY A 129 -7.76 11.52 -5.99
C GLY A 129 -8.56 11.24 -7.25
N LEU A 130 -9.89 11.18 -7.14
CA LEU A 130 -10.78 11.04 -8.30
C LEU A 130 -10.60 12.23 -9.28
N GLY A 131 -10.57 13.46 -8.75
CA GLY A 131 -10.29 14.64 -9.56
C GLY A 131 -8.93 14.57 -10.27
N LEU A 132 -7.89 14.12 -9.59
CA LEU A 132 -6.56 13.93 -10.16
C LEU A 132 -6.57 12.90 -11.31
N VAL A 133 -7.23 11.76 -11.13
CA VAL A 133 -7.32 10.72 -12.18
C VAL A 133 -8.02 11.27 -13.42
N ILE A 134 -9.14 11.97 -13.25
CA ILE A 134 -9.89 12.56 -14.36
C ILE A 134 -9.03 13.58 -15.13
N VAL A 135 -8.40 14.52 -14.43
CA VAL A 135 -7.55 15.55 -15.05
C VAL A 135 -6.33 14.92 -15.73
N ALA A 136 -5.63 13.99 -15.07
CA ALA A 136 -4.46 13.34 -15.64
C ALA A 136 -4.79 12.53 -16.89
N ARG A 137 -5.97 11.88 -16.92
CA ARG A 137 -6.47 11.17 -18.12
C ARG A 137 -6.74 12.14 -19.27
N GLN A 138 -7.42 13.27 -19.02
CA GLN A 138 -7.70 14.30 -20.04
C GLN A 138 -6.42 14.89 -20.64
N LEU A 139 -5.37 15.05 -19.82
CA LEU A 139 -4.05 15.51 -20.24
C LEU A 139 -3.21 14.44 -20.95
N GLY A 140 -3.67 13.18 -21.01
CA GLY A 140 -2.93 12.06 -21.58
C GLY A 140 -1.74 11.61 -20.74
N LEU A 141 -1.75 11.91 -19.44
CA LEU A 141 -0.72 11.55 -18.47
C LEU A 141 -1.04 10.24 -17.73
N ASN A 142 -2.28 9.73 -17.87
CA ASN A 142 -2.73 8.47 -17.28
C ASN A 142 -3.35 7.56 -18.35
N ALA A 143 -3.17 6.25 -18.14
CA ALA A 143 -3.95 5.22 -18.78
C ALA A 143 -5.44 5.33 -18.37
N GLU A 144 -6.31 4.78 -19.18
CA GLU A 144 -7.67 4.46 -18.76
C GLU A 144 -7.64 3.35 -17.72
N ILE A 145 -8.23 3.59 -16.55
CA ILE A 145 -8.22 2.60 -15.47
C ILE A 145 -9.53 1.80 -15.53
N SER A 146 -9.43 0.54 -15.96
CA SER A 146 -10.50 -0.45 -15.80
C SER A 146 -10.32 -1.13 -14.44
N ALA A 147 -10.99 -0.63 -13.40
CA ALA A 147 -10.77 -1.08 -12.03
C ALA A 147 -11.32 -2.49 -11.75
N SER A 148 -12.07 -3.10 -12.67
CA SER A 148 -12.50 -4.49 -12.59
C SER A 148 -12.61 -5.11 -13.98
N GLY A 149 -11.75 -6.08 -14.25
CA GLY A 149 -11.80 -6.96 -15.41
C GLY A 149 -12.60 -8.25 -15.20
N LEU A 150 -13.19 -8.44 -14.01
CA LEU A 150 -14.07 -9.59 -13.74
C LEU A 150 -15.40 -9.46 -14.47
N ALA A 151 -15.84 -10.54 -15.11
CA ALA A 151 -17.16 -10.63 -15.73
C ALA A 151 -18.29 -10.47 -14.68
N ASP A 152 -19.53 -10.29 -15.15
CA ASP A 152 -20.71 -10.25 -14.28
C ASP A 152 -21.05 -11.66 -13.81
N ILE A 153 -20.47 -12.03 -12.67
CA ILE A 153 -20.56 -13.35 -12.05
C ILE A 153 -20.83 -13.21 -10.54
N TRP A 154 -21.47 -14.18 -9.93
CA TRP A 154 -21.97 -14.12 -8.55
C TRP A 154 -20.89 -13.78 -7.48
N TYR A 155 -19.63 -14.16 -7.69
CA TYR A 155 -18.53 -13.85 -6.75
C TYR A 155 -17.81 -12.53 -7.05
N ARG A 156 -18.16 -11.80 -8.12
CA ARG A 156 -17.48 -10.57 -8.53
C ARG A 156 -17.34 -9.59 -7.37
N TYR A 157 -18.42 -9.19 -6.76
CA TYR A 157 -18.37 -8.18 -5.67
C TYR A 157 -17.67 -8.70 -4.40
N PRO A 158 -17.94 -9.91 -3.90
CA PRO A 158 -17.16 -10.47 -2.78
C PRO A 158 -15.65 -10.49 -3.03
N VAL A 159 -15.20 -10.90 -4.22
CA VAL A 159 -13.77 -10.94 -4.58
C VAL A 159 -13.19 -9.53 -4.61
N LEU A 160 -13.85 -8.57 -5.28
CA LEU A 160 -13.38 -7.18 -5.33
C LEU A 160 -13.22 -6.55 -3.93
N VAL A 161 -14.10 -6.88 -2.98
CA VAL A 161 -13.97 -6.42 -1.59
C VAL A 161 -12.80 -7.10 -0.89
N LEU A 162 -12.59 -8.41 -1.12
CA LEU A 162 -11.46 -9.13 -0.54
C LEU A 162 -10.12 -8.60 -1.08
N ASP A 163 -10.03 -8.33 -2.38
CA ASP A 163 -8.85 -7.74 -3.01
C ASP A 163 -8.56 -6.35 -2.44
N ALA A 164 -9.59 -5.52 -2.28
CA ALA A 164 -9.46 -4.18 -1.67
C ALA A 164 -8.94 -4.25 -0.22
N ILE A 165 -9.43 -5.19 0.57
CA ILE A 165 -8.95 -5.41 1.95
C ILE A 165 -7.53 -5.95 1.94
N GLN A 166 -7.22 -6.90 1.07
CA GLN A 166 -5.89 -7.49 0.93
C GLN A 166 -4.85 -6.43 0.55
N ASN A 167 -5.15 -5.55 -0.43
CA ASN A 167 -4.29 -4.44 -0.82
C ASN A 167 -4.03 -3.51 0.36
N GLY A 168 -5.08 -3.06 1.05
CA GLY A 168 -4.96 -2.20 2.23
C GLY A 168 -4.12 -2.85 3.34
N VAL A 169 -4.28 -4.15 3.59
CA VAL A 169 -3.49 -4.90 4.57
C VAL A 169 -2.03 -5.00 4.12
N LEU A 170 -1.77 -5.43 2.88
CA LEU A 170 -0.43 -5.59 2.36
C LEU A 170 0.33 -4.26 2.37
N GLU A 171 -0.22 -3.24 1.74
CA GLU A 171 0.48 -1.99 1.52
C GLU A 171 0.70 -1.22 2.81
N GLU A 172 -0.30 -1.13 3.68
CA GLU A 172 -0.13 -0.35 4.91
C GLU A 172 0.73 -1.06 5.95
N ILE A 173 0.69 -2.39 6.02
CA ILE A 173 1.59 -3.13 6.92
C ILE A 173 3.02 -3.07 6.40
N VAL A 174 3.26 -3.29 5.10
CA VAL A 174 4.62 -3.34 4.55
C VAL A 174 5.21 -1.95 4.42
N MET A 175 4.53 -1.00 3.76
CA MET A 175 5.10 0.32 3.45
C MET A 175 5.09 1.27 4.64
N ILE A 176 4.07 1.21 5.48
CA ILE A 176 3.93 2.14 6.61
C ILE A 176 4.36 1.47 7.92
N GLY A 177 3.74 0.34 8.28
CA GLY A 177 4.03 -0.33 9.53
C GLY A 177 5.47 -0.83 9.64
N PHE A 178 5.87 -1.65 8.68
CA PHE A 178 7.18 -2.33 8.69
C PHE A 178 8.31 -1.41 8.22
N LEU A 179 8.24 -0.89 7.00
CA LEU A 179 9.34 -0.14 6.40
C LEU A 179 9.71 1.09 7.24
N LEU A 180 8.72 1.92 7.65
CA LEU A 180 9.02 3.10 8.48
C LEU A 180 9.59 2.71 9.85
N SER A 181 9.11 1.61 10.46
CA SER A 181 9.64 1.12 11.75
C SER A 181 11.08 0.66 11.60
N ARG A 182 11.42 -0.10 10.55
CA ARG A 182 12.79 -0.57 10.28
C ARG A 182 13.74 0.58 9.95
N LEU A 183 13.32 1.52 9.08
CA LEU A 183 14.14 2.70 8.76
C LEU A 183 14.41 3.55 10.01
N ARG A 184 13.45 3.66 10.93
CA ARG A 184 13.67 4.33 12.23
C ARG A 184 14.67 3.60 13.11
N GLN A 185 14.69 2.27 13.12
CA GLN A 185 15.69 1.45 13.82
C GLN A 185 17.09 1.57 13.19
N LEU A 186 17.16 1.94 11.90
CA LEU A 186 18.38 2.26 11.17
C LEU A 186 18.78 3.74 11.27
N ASP A 187 18.22 4.49 12.23
CA ASP A 187 18.46 5.90 12.50
C ASP A 187 18.07 6.87 11.36
N TRP A 188 17.20 6.44 10.46
CA TRP A 188 16.66 7.36 9.46
C TRP A 188 15.78 8.42 10.11
N THR A 189 15.92 9.66 9.65
CA THR A 189 15.00 10.72 10.06
C THR A 189 13.59 10.46 9.58
N PRO A 190 12.52 10.82 10.32
CA PRO A 190 11.15 10.50 9.95
C PRO A 190 10.80 10.92 8.54
N TRP A 191 11.17 12.14 8.13
CA TRP A 191 10.81 12.67 6.83
C TRP A 191 11.50 11.92 5.67
N LYS A 192 12.77 11.51 5.82
CA LYS A 192 13.48 10.71 4.81
C LYS A 192 12.82 9.35 4.64
N ALA A 193 12.44 8.69 5.74
CA ALA A 193 11.73 7.43 5.72
C ALA A 193 10.36 7.57 5.03
N ILE A 194 9.60 8.63 5.35
CA ILE A 194 8.30 8.91 4.72
C ILE A 194 8.46 9.12 3.22
N VAL A 195 9.41 9.96 2.79
CA VAL A 195 9.63 10.24 1.35
C VAL A 195 10.03 8.98 0.60
N LEU A 196 10.93 8.15 1.16
CA LEU A 196 11.31 6.88 0.53
C LEU A 196 10.11 5.94 0.39
N SER A 197 9.34 5.75 1.47
CA SER A 197 8.15 4.90 1.44
C SER A 197 7.12 5.41 0.42
N ALA A 198 6.85 6.73 0.42
CA ALA A 198 5.93 7.35 -0.52
C ALA A 198 6.42 7.23 -1.98
N ALA A 199 7.73 7.37 -2.23
CA ALA A 199 8.31 7.21 -3.56
C ALA A 199 8.18 5.78 -4.08
N ILE A 200 8.47 4.77 -3.24
CA ILE A 200 8.26 3.36 -3.60
C ILE A 200 6.77 3.12 -3.89
N ARG A 201 5.86 3.65 -3.03
CA ARG A 201 4.40 3.55 -3.25
C ARG A 201 3.99 4.17 -4.58
N GLY A 202 4.40 5.38 -4.89
CA GLY A 202 4.15 6.00 -6.19
C GLY A 202 4.68 5.14 -7.35
N SER A 203 5.87 4.56 -7.18
CA SER A 203 6.54 3.80 -8.24
C SER A 203 5.76 2.55 -8.66
N TYR A 204 5.18 1.77 -7.73
CA TYR A 204 4.38 0.60 -8.13
C TYR A 204 2.96 0.96 -8.64
N HIS A 205 2.62 2.25 -8.70
CA HIS A 205 1.43 2.75 -9.37
C HIS A 205 1.72 3.49 -10.68
N THR A 206 2.97 3.52 -11.16
CA THR A 206 3.33 4.19 -12.43
C THR A 206 2.71 3.54 -13.66
N TYR A 207 2.30 2.27 -13.59
CA TYR A 207 1.53 1.61 -14.65
C TYR A 207 0.19 2.31 -14.95
N GLN A 208 -0.36 3.03 -13.98
CA GLN A 208 -1.55 3.86 -14.16
C GLN A 208 -1.24 5.21 -14.82
N GLY A 209 0.03 5.63 -14.81
CA GLY A 209 0.50 6.91 -15.29
C GLY A 209 1.03 7.83 -14.19
N LEU A 210 1.37 9.06 -14.58
CA LEU A 210 1.95 10.05 -13.66
C LEU A 210 0.98 10.46 -12.54
N GLY A 211 -0.32 10.54 -12.83
CA GLY A 211 -1.32 10.81 -11.79
C GLY A 211 -1.43 9.69 -10.78
N GLY A 212 -1.27 8.42 -11.21
CA GLY A 212 -1.16 7.26 -10.32
C GLY A 212 0.02 7.39 -9.38
N PHE A 213 1.20 7.73 -9.90
CA PHE A 213 2.40 8.00 -9.09
C PHE A 213 2.14 9.12 -8.08
N VAL A 214 1.69 10.29 -8.54
CA VAL A 214 1.50 11.49 -7.68
C VAL A 214 0.44 11.24 -6.61
N GLY A 215 -0.70 10.67 -6.97
CA GLY A 215 -1.78 10.39 -6.01
C GLY A 215 -1.33 9.44 -4.90
N ASN A 216 -0.65 8.36 -5.27
CA ASN A 216 -0.16 7.36 -4.33
C ASN A 216 1.05 7.84 -3.52
N PHE A 217 1.92 8.67 -4.10
CA PHE A 217 2.98 9.35 -3.35
C PHE A 217 2.40 10.25 -2.25
N VAL A 218 1.42 11.10 -2.59
CA VAL A 218 0.76 12.01 -1.64
C VAL A 218 0.04 11.22 -0.54
N MET A 219 -0.70 10.17 -0.91
CA MET A 219 -1.35 9.27 0.07
C MET A 219 -0.33 8.65 1.00
N GLY A 220 0.78 8.09 0.47
CA GLY A 220 1.86 7.51 1.25
C GLY A 220 2.53 8.51 2.19
N ALA A 221 2.73 9.76 1.75
CA ALA A 221 3.28 10.82 2.58
C ALA A 221 2.34 11.19 3.74
N ILE A 222 1.04 11.35 3.48
CA ILE A 222 0.01 11.64 4.50
C ILE A 222 -0.06 10.49 5.51
N PHE A 223 -0.12 9.24 5.05
CA PHE A 223 -0.19 8.05 5.88
C PHE A 223 1.08 7.86 6.72
N GLY A 224 2.26 8.05 6.11
CA GLY A 224 3.53 8.00 6.80
C GLY A 224 3.66 9.08 7.88
N TRP A 225 3.23 10.31 7.57
CA TRP A 225 3.17 11.40 8.56
C TRP A 225 2.26 11.03 9.73
N TRP A 226 1.05 10.55 9.48
CA TRP A 226 0.11 10.11 10.50
C TRP A 226 0.71 9.01 11.37
N PHE A 227 1.26 7.96 10.75
CA PHE A 227 1.86 6.84 11.45
C PHE A 227 3.04 7.26 12.34
N THR A 228 3.91 8.15 11.87
CA THR A 228 5.03 8.63 12.68
C THR A 228 4.60 9.34 13.97
N ARG A 229 3.41 9.95 13.98
CA ARG A 229 2.79 10.64 15.12
C ARG A 229 2.02 9.72 16.06
N THR A 230 1.30 8.76 15.52
CA THR A 230 0.31 7.96 16.25
C THR A 230 0.74 6.52 16.51
N LYS A 231 1.66 6.01 15.70
CA LYS A 231 2.06 4.59 15.68
C LYS A 231 0.87 3.64 15.46
N ARG A 232 -0.18 4.08 14.73
CA ARG A 232 -1.36 3.27 14.44
C ARG A 232 -1.54 3.11 12.94
N VAL A 233 -1.42 1.86 12.47
CA VAL A 233 -1.62 1.50 11.07
C VAL A 233 -3.08 1.13 10.75
N LEU A 234 -3.85 0.67 11.73
CA LEU A 234 -5.22 0.19 11.51
C LEU A 234 -6.13 1.20 10.81
N PRO A 235 -6.18 2.52 11.20
CA PRO A 235 -6.99 3.49 10.46
C PRO A 235 -6.56 3.68 9.02
N LEU A 236 -5.29 3.44 8.69
CA LEU A 236 -4.75 3.55 7.34
C LEU A 236 -5.19 2.36 6.48
N ILE A 237 -5.14 1.14 7.04
CA ILE A 237 -5.70 -0.07 6.41
C ILE A 237 -7.18 0.15 6.10
N ILE A 238 -7.95 0.66 7.05
CA ILE A 238 -9.38 0.94 6.87
C ILE A 238 -9.59 1.96 5.74
N ALA A 239 -8.84 3.07 5.75
CA ALA A 239 -8.94 4.10 4.72
C ALA A 239 -8.65 3.55 3.33
N HIS A 240 -7.55 2.82 3.18
CA HIS A 240 -7.11 2.23 1.91
C HIS A 240 -8.13 1.20 1.41
N SER A 241 -8.54 0.26 2.27
CA SER A 241 -9.56 -0.74 1.90
C SER A 241 -10.88 -0.11 1.44
N ILE A 242 -11.28 1.03 2.04
CA ILE A 242 -12.47 1.77 1.60
C ILE A 242 -12.23 2.40 0.23
N LEU A 243 -11.07 3.04 0.00
CA LEU A 243 -10.73 3.66 -1.28
C LEU A 243 -10.76 2.64 -2.42
N ASP A 244 -10.11 1.49 -2.23
CA ASP A 244 -10.09 0.42 -3.22
C ASP A 244 -11.46 -0.22 -3.40
N THR A 245 -12.22 -0.47 -2.31
CA THR A 245 -13.59 -1.00 -2.41
C THR A 245 -14.47 -0.07 -3.23
N VAL A 246 -14.43 1.24 -2.95
CA VAL A 246 -15.21 2.23 -3.70
C VAL A 246 -14.77 2.28 -5.17
N SER A 247 -13.47 2.19 -5.45
CA SER A 247 -12.93 2.15 -6.81
C SER A 247 -13.37 0.89 -7.56
N PHE A 248 -13.14 -0.30 -7.00
CA PHE A 248 -13.37 -1.57 -7.67
C PHE A 248 -14.87 -1.89 -7.82
N VAL A 249 -15.61 -1.82 -6.71
CA VAL A 249 -17.05 -2.10 -6.69
C VAL A 249 -17.82 -0.97 -7.40
N GLY A 250 -17.42 0.28 -7.19
CA GLY A 250 -18.02 1.44 -7.86
C GLY A 250 -17.87 1.37 -9.36
N TYR A 251 -16.65 1.07 -9.85
CA TYR A 251 -16.41 0.86 -11.27
C TYR A 251 -17.25 -0.30 -11.82
N ALA A 252 -17.22 -1.47 -11.16
CA ALA A 252 -17.97 -2.65 -11.59
C ALA A 252 -19.49 -2.43 -11.66
N ALA A 253 -20.04 -1.58 -10.77
CA ALA A 253 -21.47 -1.28 -10.72
C ALA A 253 -21.91 -0.19 -11.73
N LEU A 254 -21.03 0.77 -12.04
CA LEU A 254 -21.34 1.98 -12.80
C LEU A 254 -20.81 1.98 -14.23
N HIS A 255 -19.79 1.15 -14.53
CA HIS A 255 -19.21 1.06 -15.87
C HIS A 255 -20.28 0.71 -16.92
N GLY A 256 -20.32 1.46 -18.01
CA GLY A 256 -21.35 1.38 -19.05
C GLY A 256 -22.68 2.05 -18.70
N ARG A 257 -22.86 2.56 -17.46
CA ARG A 257 -24.04 3.34 -17.06
C ARG A 257 -23.74 4.85 -16.93
N VAL A 258 -22.47 5.19 -16.83
CA VAL A 258 -21.98 6.56 -16.67
C VAL A 258 -20.94 6.85 -17.74
N SER A 259 -21.14 7.92 -18.51
CA SER A 259 -20.40 8.20 -19.75
C SER A 259 -18.91 8.59 -19.55
N TRP A 260 -18.48 8.86 -18.32
CA TRP A 260 -17.10 9.25 -18.00
C TRP A 260 -16.27 8.13 -17.30
N LEU A 261 -16.89 6.96 -17.09
CA LEU A 261 -16.26 5.76 -16.53
C LEU A 261 -15.85 4.78 -17.61
#